data_47f6bc4981e2bb105ff4e7357a86af8b
#
_entry.id   47f6bc4981e2bb105ff4e7357a86af8b
#
_cell.length_a   1.000
_cell.length_b   1.000
_cell.length_c   1.000
_cell.angle_alpha   90.00
_cell.angle_beta   90.00
_cell.angle_gamma   90.00
#
_symmetry.space_group_name_H-M   'P 1'
#
loop_
_entity.id
_entity.type
_entity.pdbx_description
1 polymer ?
#
loop_
_entity_poly.entity_id
_entity_poly.type
_entity_poly.pdbx_seq_one_letter_code
_entity_poly.pdbx_strand_id
1 'polypeptide(L)'
;MSELTTIARPYAKAAFDFAIEQSAVEKWTEMLGFAAAVAEDETVKAYLSSSLSAQKLADTVISICGEQLDQYGQNLIRLMAENKRLSVIPTVFEEFKHYVEEHQAIAEVEVTSAQPLNATQIEKIAAAMEKRLARKVKLNCNVDSSLIAGV
;
A
#
# COMPACT_ATOMS: atom_id res chain seq x y z
N MET A 1 0.84 0.74 19.05
CA MET A 1 0.75 -0.24 17.95
C MET A 1 0.56 -1.63 18.51
N SER A 2 -0.24 -2.45 17.86
CA SER A 2 -0.38 -3.83 18.27
C SER A 2 0.86 -4.64 17.88
N GLU A 3 1.07 -5.75 18.57
CA GLU A 3 2.13 -6.69 18.25
C GLU A 3 1.98 -7.24 16.83
N LEU A 4 0.73 -7.52 16.40
CA LEU A 4 0.44 -8.00 15.05
C LEU A 4 0.86 -6.98 13.99
N THR A 5 0.63 -5.70 14.23
CA THR A 5 1.04 -4.63 13.32
C THR A 5 2.56 -4.60 13.16
N THR A 6 3.29 -4.74 14.26
CA THR A 6 4.76 -4.78 14.24
C THR A 6 5.27 -5.97 13.43
N ILE A 7 4.64 -7.13 13.58
CA ILE A 7 5.00 -8.34 12.83
C ILE A 7 4.65 -8.19 11.34
N ALA A 8 3.48 -7.60 11.06
CA ALA A 8 2.97 -7.47 9.69
C ALA A 8 3.74 -6.46 8.83
N ARG A 9 4.26 -5.41 9.42
CA ARG A 9 4.91 -4.30 8.70
C ARG A 9 6.01 -4.71 7.74
N PRO A 10 6.97 -5.54 8.11
CA PRO A 10 8.02 -5.95 7.16
C PRO A 10 7.46 -6.61 5.91
N TYR A 11 6.44 -7.46 6.06
CA TYR A 11 5.79 -8.11 4.93
C TYR A 11 5.03 -7.11 4.06
N ALA A 12 4.26 -6.24 4.70
CA ALA A 12 3.49 -5.21 4.00
C ALA A 12 4.42 -4.25 3.26
N LYS A 13 5.49 -3.83 3.89
CA LYS A 13 6.48 -2.92 3.28
C LYS A 13 7.16 -3.56 2.09
N ALA A 14 7.60 -4.80 2.21
CA ALA A 14 8.24 -5.53 1.13
C ALA A 14 7.28 -5.70 -0.06
N ALA A 15 6.03 -6.08 0.21
CA ALA A 15 5.01 -6.22 -0.82
C ALA A 15 4.72 -4.89 -1.51
N PHE A 16 4.63 -3.81 -0.73
CA PHE A 16 4.38 -2.48 -1.26
C PHE A 16 5.53 -2.00 -2.15
N ASP A 17 6.76 -2.11 -1.69
CA ASP A 17 7.93 -1.69 -2.47
C ASP A 17 8.01 -2.46 -3.79
N PHE A 18 7.75 -3.76 -3.76
CA PHE A 18 7.71 -4.59 -4.95
C PHE A 18 6.55 -4.16 -5.88
N ALA A 19 5.38 -3.91 -5.34
CA ALA A 19 4.22 -3.48 -6.12
C ALA A 19 4.47 -2.15 -6.83
N ILE A 20 5.12 -1.21 -6.17
CA ILE A 20 5.52 0.07 -6.76
C ILE A 20 6.53 -0.16 -7.89
N GLU A 21 7.54 -0.97 -7.66
CA GLU A 21 8.56 -1.28 -8.66
C GLU A 21 7.96 -1.90 -9.92
N GLN A 22 6.97 -2.77 -9.76
CA GLN A 22 6.29 -3.45 -10.86
C GLN A 22 5.09 -2.69 -11.42
N SER A 23 4.78 -1.52 -10.89
CA SER A 23 3.58 -0.75 -11.25
C SER A 23 2.30 -1.60 -11.13
N ALA A 24 2.22 -2.37 -10.07
CA ALA A 24 1.17 -3.36 -9.85
C ALA A 24 0.45 -3.18 -8.50
N VAL A 25 0.35 -1.94 -8.01
CA VAL A 25 -0.26 -1.64 -6.70
C VAL A 25 -1.71 -2.12 -6.62
N GLU A 26 -2.52 -1.88 -7.66
CA GLU A 26 -3.91 -2.32 -7.68
C GLU A 26 -4.03 -3.84 -7.65
N LYS A 27 -3.21 -4.51 -8.44
CA LYS A 27 -3.17 -5.97 -8.48
C LYS A 27 -2.79 -6.55 -7.11
N TRP A 28 -1.77 -5.99 -6.47
CA TRP A 28 -1.34 -6.42 -5.13
C TRP A 28 -2.40 -6.15 -4.07
N THR A 29 -3.13 -5.03 -4.18
CA THR A 29 -4.24 -4.74 -3.28
C THR A 29 -5.31 -5.81 -3.39
N GLU A 30 -5.66 -6.21 -4.61
CA GLU A 30 -6.64 -7.28 -4.85
C GLU A 30 -6.15 -8.64 -4.33
N MET A 31 -4.90 -8.98 -4.62
CA MET A 31 -4.32 -10.25 -4.17
C MET A 31 -4.29 -10.36 -2.65
N LEU A 32 -3.78 -9.34 -1.98
CA LEU A 32 -3.71 -9.33 -0.53
C LEU A 32 -5.09 -9.27 0.12
N GLY A 33 -6.01 -8.52 -0.48
CA GLY A 33 -7.40 -8.45 -0.01
C GLY A 33 -8.08 -9.80 -0.08
N PHE A 34 -7.89 -10.53 -1.16
CA PHE A 34 -8.46 -11.86 -1.31
C PHE A 34 -7.83 -12.84 -0.32
N ALA A 35 -6.50 -12.83 -0.20
CA ALA A 35 -5.79 -13.68 0.75
C ALA A 35 -6.19 -13.37 2.20
N ALA A 36 -6.40 -12.09 2.52
CA ALA A 36 -6.86 -11.68 3.84
C ALA A 36 -8.26 -12.21 4.14
N ALA A 37 -9.17 -12.12 3.18
CA ALA A 37 -10.52 -12.67 3.32
C ALA A 37 -10.50 -14.18 3.54
N VAL A 38 -9.66 -14.90 2.81
CA VAL A 38 -9.47 -16.34 2.99
C VAL A 38 -8.93 -16.64 4.38
N ALA A 39 -7.93 -15.90 4.84
CA ALA A 39 -7.32 -16.11 6.15
C ALA A 39 -8.26 -15.78 7.31
N GLU A 40 -9.26 -14.93 7.09
CA GLU A 40 -10.27 -14.58 8.11
C GLU A 40 -11.42 -15.58 8.19
N ASP A 41 -11.58 -16.46 7.22
CA ASP A 41 -12.57 -17.53 7.28
C ASP A 41 -12.29 -18.42 8.48
N GLU A 42 -13.32 -18.72 9.26
CA GLU A 42 -13.16 -19.49 10.51
C GLU A 42 -12.57 -20.88 10.30
N THR A 43 -12.97 -21.55 9.23
CA THR A 43 -12.42 -22.86 8.87
C THR A 43 -10.94 -22.75 8.53
N VAL A 44 -10.56 -21.75 7.75
CA VAL A 44 -9.17 -21.49 7.39
C VAL A 44 -8.35 -21.12 8.60
N LYS A 45 -8.88 -20.25 9.49
CA LYS A 45 -8.20 -19.90 10.75
C LYS A 45 -7.88 -21.14 11.58
N ALA A 46 -8.84 -22.03 11.74
CA ALA A 46 -8.64 -23.28 12.47
C ALA A 46 -7.55 -24.13 11.81
N TYR A 47 -7.56 -24.19 10.48
CA TYR A 47 -6.57 -24.91 9.70
C TYR A 47 -5.16 -24.32 9.87
N LEU A 48 -5.05 -23.00 9.83
CA LEU A 48 -3.77 -22.29 9.99
C LEU A 48 -3.19 -22.44 11.41
N SER A 49 -4.04 -22.72 12.38
CA SER A 49 -3.62 -22.96 13.77
C SER A 49 -3.21 -24.42 14.00
N SER A 50 -3.35 -25.28 13.00
CA SER A 50 -3.01 -26.69 13.12
C SER A 50 -1.49 -26.91 13.10
N SER A 51 -1.06 -28.12 13.44
CA SER A 51 0.35 -28.49 13.48
C SER A 51 0.89 -29.00 12.13
N LEU A 52 0.20 -28.72 11.04
CA LEU A 52 0.64 -29.08 9.70
C LEU A 52 1.91 -28.34 9.32
N SER A 53 2.67 -28.90 8.36
CA SER A 53 3.88 -28.26 7.87
C SER A 53 3.57 -26.92 7.20
N ALA A 54 4.55 -26.02 7.21
CA ALA A 54 4.44 -24.73 6.54
C ALA A 54 4.09 -24.90 5.06
N GLN A 55 4.70 -25.86 4.39
CA GLN A 55 4.43 -26.14 2.97
C GLN A 55 2.96 -26.52 2.73
N LYS A 56 2.38 -27.38 3.57
CA LYS A 56 0.98 -27.79 3.43
C LYS A 56 0.02 -26.63 3.69
N LEU A 57 0.30 -25.82 4.69
CA LEU A 57 -0.50 -24.63 4.99
C LEU A 57 -0.45 -23.63 3.84
N ALA A 58 0.74 -23.35 3.31
CA ALA A 58 0.91 -22.46 2.17
C ALA A 58 0.18 -23.00 0.94
N ASP A 59 0.36 -24.26 0.60
CA ASP A 59 -0.26 -24.88 -0.57
C ASP A 59 -1.79 -24.81 -0.48
N THR A 60 -2.35 -25.01 0.71
CA THR A 60 -3.79 -24.91 0.93
C THR A 60 -4.31 -23.50 0.69
N VAL A 61 -3.65 -22.50 1.25
CA VAL A 61 -4.04 -21.11 1.06
C VAL A 61 -3.93 -20.71 -0.41
N ILE A 62 -2.84 -21.10 -1.07
CA ILE A 62 -2.63 -20.82 -2.49
C ILE A 62 -3.70 -21.52 -3.35
N SER A 63 -4.06 -22.74 -3.04
CA SER A 63 -5.11 -23.48 -3.75
C SER A 63 -6.49 -22.80 -3.61
N ILE A 64 -6.80 -22.31 -2.42
CA ILE A 64 -8.07 -21.62 -2.17
C ILE A 64 -8.11 -20.30 -2.93
N CYS A 65 -7.01 -19.55 -2.93
CA CYS A 65 -6.92 -18.29 -3.67
C CYS A 65 -6.92 -18.50 -5.20
N GLY A 66 -6.38 -19.64 -5.65
CA GLY A 66 -6.35 -20.00 -7.07
C GLY A 66 -5.72 -18.93 -7.94
N GLU A 67 -6.43 -18.52 -8.99
CA GLU A 67 -5.96 -17.54 -9.96
C GLU A 67 -5.86 -16.12 -9.40
N GLN A 68 -6.39 -15.87 -8.21
CA GLN A 68 -6.30 -14.56 -7.57
C GLN A 68 -4.86 -14.19 -7.19
N LEU A 69 -3.99 -15.18 -7.03
CA LEU A 69 -2.57 -14.95 -6.73
C LEU A 69 -1.72 -15.25 -7.97
N ASP A 70 -0.82 -14.32 -8.29
CA ASP A 70 0.25 -14.60 -9.24
C ASP A 70 1.42 -15.28 -8.53
N GLN A 71 2.49 -15.56 -9.28
CA GLN A 71 3.68 -16.22 -8.73
C GLN A 71 4.27 -15.46 -7.53
N TYR A 72 4.29 -14.14 -7.59
CA TYR A 72 4.85 -13.29 -6.54
C TYR A 72 3.99 -13.29 -5.29
N GLY A 73 2.67 -13.25 -5.46
CA GLY A 73 1.73 -13.39 -4.34
C GLY A 73 1.86 -14.74 -3.67
N GLN A 74 1.99 -15.80 -4.45
CA GLN A 74 2.23 -17.14 -3.93
C GLN A 74 3.55 -17.21 -3.14
N ASN A 75 4.60 -16.57 -3.65
CA ASN A 75 5.89 -16.56 -2.96
C ASN A 75 5.80 -15.86 -1.60
N LEU A 76 5.05 -14.78 -1.51
CA LEU A 76 4.80 -14.11 -0.24
C LEU A 76 4.09 -15.02 0.75
N ILE A 77 3.06 -15.73 0.31
CA ILE A 77 2.34 -16.69 1.14
C ILE A 77 3.28 -17.79 1.65
N ARG A 78 4.13 -18.33 0.79
CA ARG A 78 5.10 -19.34 1.18
C ARG A 78 6.10 -18.83 2.20
N LEU A 79 6.60 -17.60 2.01
CA LEU A 79 7.52 -16.98 2.96
C LEU A 79 6.86 -16.79 4.33
N MET A 80 5.63 -16.30 4.35
CA MET A 80 4.90 -16.13 5.61
C MET A 80 4.65 -17.47 6.30
N ALA A 81 4.36 -18.50 5.53
CA ALA A 81 4.16 -19.86 6.06
C ALA A 81 5.45 -20.38 6.71
N GLU A 82 6.59 -20.23 6.04
CA GLU A 82 7.89 -20.62 6.58
C GLU A 82 8.20 -19.95 7.92
N ASN A 83 7.80 -18.68 8.06
CA ASN A 83 7.98 -17.90 9.28
C ASN A 83 6.84 -18.09 10.29
N LYS A 84 5.88 -18.96 9.99
CA LYS A 84 4.69 -19.22 10.82
C LYS A 84 3.86 -17.95 11.05
N ARG A 85 3.66 -17.17 9.98
CA ARG A 85 2.97 -15.87 10.02
C ARG A 85 1.73 -15.80 9.14
N LEU A 86 1.21 -16.94 8.64
CA LEU A 86 0.03 -16.92 7.77
C LEU A 86 -1.19 -16.28 8.44
N SER A 87 -1.35 -16.44 9.74
CA SER A 87 -2.46 -15.83 10.48
C SER A 87 -2.38 -14.30 10.52
N VAL A 88 -1.27 -13.72 10.12
CA VAL A 88 -1.05 -12.26 10.11
C VAL A 88 -1.44 -11.63 8.79
N ILE A 89 -1.83 -12.43 7.77
CA ILE A 89 -2.20 -11.92 6.45
C ILE A 89 -3.22 -10.77 6.51
N PRO A 90 -4.32 -10.85 7.29
CA PRO A 90 -5.26 -9.72 7.36
C PRO A 90 -4.61 -8.43 7.83
N THR A 91 -3.71 -8.51 8.81
CA THR A 91 -2.98 -7.34 9.31
C THR A 91 -1.98 -6.83 8.27
N VAL A 92 -1.33 -7.72 7.52
CA VAL A 92 -0.45 -7.35 6.39
C VAL A 92 -1.24 -6.56 5.36
N PHE A 93 -2.45 -6.99 5.03
CA PHE A 93 -3.31 -6.28 4.10
C PHE A 93 -3.66 -4.88 4.61
N GLU A 94 -4.03 -4.74 5.89
CA GLU A 94 -4.32 -3.43 6.47
C GLU A 94 -3.11 -2.49 6.40
N GLU A 95 -1.94 -2.98 6.76
CA GLU A 95 -0.71 -2.18 6.69
C GLU A 95 -0.34 -1.83 5.24
N PHE A 96 -0.54 -2.77 4.31
CA PHE A 96 -0.34 -2.52 2.88
C PHE A 96 -1.25 -1.38 2.39
N LYS A 97 -2.52 -1.40 2.78
CA LYS A 97 -3.46 -0.32 2.43
C LYS A 97 -3.01 1.03 2.98
N HIS A 98 -2.46 1.07 4.18
CA HIS A 98 -1.91 2.30 4.74
C HIS A 98 -0.75 2.83 3.90
N TYR A 99 0.15 1.97 3.46
CA TYR A 99 1.24 2.39 2.56
C TYR A 99 0.72 2.90 1.22
N VAL A 100 -0.31 2.26 0.68
CA VAL A 100 -0.96 2.71 -0.57
C VAL A 100 -1.58 4.09 -0.38
N GLU A 101 -2.32 4.29 0.70
CA GLU A 101 -2.94 5.57 1.02
C GLU A 101 -1.90 6.68 1.17
N GLU A 102 -0.83 6.41 1.88
CA GLU A 102 0.27 7.36 2.05
C GLU A 102 0.94 7.70 0.73
N HIS A 103 1.15 6.70 -0.12
CA HIS A 103 1.77 6.89 -1.44
C HIS A 103 0.86 7.67 -2.39
N GLN A 104 -0.45 7.40 -2.34
CA GLN A 104 -1.45 8.07 -3.16
C GLN A 104 -1.88 9.42 -2.55
N ALA A 105 -1.47 9.71 -1.34
CA ALA A 105 -1.78 10.97 -0.70
C ALA A 105 -1.27 12.11 -1.57
N ILE A 106 -2.18 13.01 -1.92
CA ILE A 106 -1.85 14.23 -2.64
C ILE A 106 -1.59 15.29 -1.59
N ALA A 107 -0.34 15.76 -1.50
CA ALA A 107 -0.02 16.84 -0.61
C ALA A 107 -0.68 18.12 -1.17
N GLU A 108 -1.63 18.66 -0.44
CA GLU A 108 -2.25 19.91 -0.82
C GLU A 108 -1.35 21.05 -0.37
N VAL A 109 -0.89 21.84 -1.34
CA VAL A 109 -0.07 23.01 -1.08
C VAL A 109 -0.92 24.23 -1.44
N GLU A 110 -1.16 25.08 -0.45
CA GLU A 110 -1.87 26.32 -0.67
C GLU A 110 -0.90 27.36 -1.20
N VAL A 111 -1.17 27.83 -2.43
CA VAL A 111 -0.36 28.85 -3.08
C VAL A 111 -1.17 30.13 -3.13
N THR A 112 -0.66 31.18 -2.49
CA THR A 112 -1.28 32.51 -2.50
C THR A 112 -0.39 33.46 -3.29
N SER A 113 -0.96 34.21 -4.24
CA SER A 113 -0.22 35.19 -5.03
C SER A 113 -1.05 36.43 -5.26
N ALA A 114 -0.38 37.55 -5.60
CA ALA A 114 -1.05 38.79 -5.92
C ALA A 114 -1.79 38.77 -7.25
N GLN A 115 -1.46 37.85 -8.13
CA GLN A 115 -2.06 37.65 -9.43
C GLN A 115 -2.30 36.18 -9.68
N PRO A 116 -3.32 35.81 -10.50
CA PRO A 116 -3.55 34.42 -10.85
C PRO A 116 -2.34 33.79 -11.54
N LEU A 117 -1.99 32.57 -11.12
CA LEU A 117 -0.92 31.80 -11.74
C LEU A 117 -1.44 31.14 -13.04
N ASN A 118 -0.61 31.15 -14.09
CA ASN A 118 -0.94 30.41 -15.30
C ASN A 118 -0.61 28.91 -15.16
N ALA A 119 -1.08 28.10 -16.11
CA ALA A 119 -0.87 26.64 -16.07
C ALA A 119 0.61 26.25 -15.99
N THR A 120 1.49 26.96 -16.72
CA THR A 120 2.91 26.67 -16.74
C THR A 120 3.55 26.94 -15.37
N GLN A 121 3.16 28.02 -14.70
CA GLN A 121 3.64 28.34 -13.37
C GLN A 121 3.18 27.30 -12.34
N ILE A 122 1.92 26.87 -12.42
CA ILE A 122 1.36 25.83 -11.55
C ILE A 122 2.10 24.52 -11.76
N GLU A 123 2.35 24.11 -13.00
CA GLU A 123 3.10 22.90 -13.32
C GLU A 123 4.53 22.92 -12.75
N LYS A 124 5.23 24.03 -12.86
CA LYS A 124 6.58 24.20 -12.30
C LYS A 124 6.58 24.05 -10.79
N ILE A 125 5.63 24.67 -10.11
CA ILE A 125 5.51 24.59 -8.66
C ILE A 125 5.17 23.16 -8.26
N ALA A 126 4.21 22.52 -8.92
CA ALA A 126 3.82 21.15 -8.64
C ALA A 126 4.99 20.18 -8.83
N ALA A 127 5.74 20.30 -9.93
CA ALA A 127 6.89 19.45 -10.20
C ALA A 127 7.98 19.61 -9.15
N ALA A 128 8.27 20.84 -8.73
CA ALA A 128 9.25 21.11 -7.69
C ALA A 128 8.84 20.52 -6.34
N MET A 129 7.55 20.65 -5.98
CA MET A 129 7.02 20.09 -4.73
C MET A 129 6.97 18.57 -4.74
N GLU A 130 6.57 17.96 -5.87
CA GLU A 130 6.58 16.51 -6.01
C GLU A 130 7.96 15.91 -5.85
N LYS A 131 8.97 16.56 -6.44
CA LYS A 131 10.36 16.15 -6.31
C LYS A 131 10.84 16.26 -4.85
N ARG A 132 10.47 17.32 -4.16
CA ARG A 132 10.86 17.56 -2.78
C ARG A 132 10.19 16.62 -1.80
N LEU A 133 8.88 16.36 -1.99
CA LEU A 133 8.07 15.54 -1.10
C LEU A 133 8.03 14.06 -1.53
N ALA A 134 8.55 13.73 -2.71
CA ALA A 134 8.54 12.38 -3.29
C ALA A 134 7.13 11.79 -3.41
N ARG A 135 6.12 12.62 -3.69
CA ARG A 135 4.73 12.20 -3.90
C ARG A 135 3.97 13.22 -4.70
N LYS A 136 2.80 12.81 -5.24
CA LYS A 136 1.96 13.71 -6.01
C LYS A 136 1.49 14.89 -5.17
N VAL A 137 1.48 16.07 -5.80
CA VAL A 137 1.07 17.32 -5.16
C VAL A 137 -0.10 17.91 -5.94
N LYS A 138 -1.15 18.27 -5.21
CA LYS A 138 -2.26 19.06 -5.75
C LYS A 138 -2.14 20.47 -5.17
N LEU A 139 -2.08 21.45 -6.06
CA LEU A 139 -1.98 22.85 -5.63
C LEU A 139 -3.36 23.47 -5.56
N ASN A 140 -3.63 24.10 -4.42
CA ASN A 140 -4.79 24.99 -4.25
C ASN A 140 -4.27 26.41 -4.36
N CYS A 141 -4.62 27.10 -5.44
CA CYS A 141 -4.13 28.45 -5.71
C CYS A 141 -5.14 29.48 -5.25
N ASN A 142 -4.72 30.36 -4.36
CA ASN A 142 -5.51 31.50 -3.91
C ASN A 142 -4.89 32.80 -4.43
N VAL A 143 -5.74 33.76 -4.75
CA VAL A 143 -5.28 35.09 -5.17
C VAL A 143 -5.65 36.10 -4.10
N ASP A 144 -4.67 36.86 -3.67
CA ASP A 144 -4.86 37.90 -2.68
C ASP A 144 -4.15 39.18 -3.17
N SER A 145 -4.96 40.14 -3.61
CA SER A 145 -4.45 41.38 -4.17
C SER A 145 -3.76 42.29 -3.15
N SER A 146 -3.88 41.99 -1.84
CA SER A 146 -3.17 42.73 -0.81
C SER A 146 -1.69 42.35 -0.72
N LEU A 147 -1.28 41.27 -1.35
CA LEU A 147 0.11 40.84 -1.37
C LEU A 147 0.92 41.64 -2.38
N ILE A 148 2.15 41.91 -2.02
CA ILE A 148 3.14 42.45 -2.95
C ILE A 148 3.75 41.25 -3.66
N ALA A 149 3.71 41.22 -4.99
CA ALA A 149 4.15 40.16 -5.89
C ALA A 149 4.98 39.05 -5.24
N GLY A 150 4.42 37.83 -5.17
CA GLY A 150 5.08 36.68 -4.60
C GLY A 150 4.15 35.47 -4.49
N VAL A 151 4.70 34.35 -4.13
CA VAL A 151 3.98 33.08 -4.00
C VAL A 151 4.22 32.47 -2.63
#